data_a371f82caa4567d29ea86bf6695ccf0f
#
_entry.id   a371f82caa4567d29ea86bf6695ccf0f
#
_cell.length_a   1.000
_cell.length_b   1.000
_cell.length_c   1.000
_cell.angle_alpha   90.00
_cell.angle_beta   90.00
_cell.angle_gamma   90.00
#
_symmetry.space_group_name_H-M   'P 1'
#
loop_
_entity.id
_entity.type
_entity.pdbx_description
1 polymer ?
#
loop_
_entity_poly.entity_id
_entity_poly.type
_entity_poly.pdbx_seq_one_letter_code
_entity_poly.pdbx_strand_id
1 'polypeptide(L)'
;MTHNIVVIAGSLRKESFTLKVANALAKLAPATLKLDVVTLNDISFFNQDLEAAPPADWLAFRDKLQKSNGVLIVTPEYNRSIPGVLKNAIDVGSRPYGKSSFLGKPIGIVGNSPGALGGVAAVKHLQNIMPGIAGPILGQPEIYLNGVGDAFDDKGQLTKEPVQKVLQQFIDAFAAFVEKQNK
;
A
#
# COMPACT_ATOMS: atom_id res chain seq x y z
N MET A 1 -3.72 -0.56 22.09
CA MET A 1 -3.68 0.76 21.40
C MET A 1 -4.18 0.60 19.97
N THR A 2 -4.73 1.65 19.37
CA THR A 2 -5.12 1.63 17.94
C THR A 2 -4.00 2.26 17.12
N HIS A 3 -3.53 1.56 16.08
CA HIS A 3 -2.47 2.02 15.19
C HIS A 3 -3.07 2.61 13.91
N ASN A 4 -2.62 3.80 13.52
CA ASN A 4 -3.00 4.45 12.28
C ASN A 4 -2.15 3.92 11.12
N ILE A 5 -2.78 3.40 10.09
CA ILE A 5 -2.12 2.81 8.91
C ILE A 5 -2.48 3.61 7.67
N VAL A 6 -1.50 4.05 6.94
CA VAL A 6 -1.71 4.60 5.59
C VAL A 6 -1.77 3.44 4.60
N VAL A 7 -2.87 3.33 3.85
CA VAL A 7 -3.03 2.34 2.78
C VAL A 7 -2.86 3.04 1.44
N ILE A 8 -1.77 2.76 0.75
CA ILE A 8 -1.49 3.34 -0.57
C ILE A 8 -2.13 2.47 -1.65
N ALA A 9 -3.14 2.99 -2.34
CA ALA A 9 -3.75 2.34 -3.50
C ALA A 9 -2.99 2.73 -4.79
N GLY A 10 -2.17 1.83 -5.32
CA GLY A 10 -1.23 2.08 -6.42
C GLY A 10 -1.84 2.23 -7.82
N SER A 11 -3.09 2.69 -7.94
CA SER A 11 -3.79 2.84 -9.23
C SER A 11 -4.61 4.12 -9.28
N LEU A 12 -4.58 4.81 -10.43
CA LEU A 12 -5.37 6.02 -10.68
C LEU A 12 -6.75 5.75 -11.29
N ARG A 13 -7.06 4.50 -11.64
CA ARG A 13 -8.35 4.19 -12.28
C ARG A 13 -9.50 4.37 -11.28
N LYS A 14 -10.60 5.01 -11.66
CA LYS A 14 -11.82 5.15 -10.84
C LYS A 14 -12.35 3.78 -10.40
N GLU A 15 -12.49 2.84 -11.34
CA GLU A 15 -12.93 1.46 -11.08
C GLU A 15 -11.73 0.53 -10.84
N SER A 16 -10.80 0.96 -10.03
CA SER A 16 -9.58 0.20 -9.73
C SER A 16 -9.86 -0.99 -8.82
N PHE A 17 -9.49 -2.19 -9.25
CA PHE A 17 -9.48 -3.36 -8.37
C PHE A 17 -8.56 -3.15 -7.16
N THR A 18 -7.46 -2.45 -7.34
CA THR A 18 -6.53 -2.08 -6.26
C THR A 18 -7.23 -1.27 -5.18
N LEU A 19 -8.05 -0.28 -5.57
CA LEU A 19 -8.83 0.51 -4.61
C LEU A 19 -9.92 -0.34 -3.94
N LYS A 20 -10.59 -1.23 -4.69
CA LYS A 20 -11.58 -2.18 -4.12
C LYS A 20 -10.93 -3.09 -3.07
N VAL A 21 -9.74 -3.63 -3.36
CA VAL A 21 -8.96 -4.45 -2.40
C VAL A 21 -8.54 -3.64 -1.17
N ALA A 22 -8.04 -2.42 -1.35
CA ALA A 22 -7.68 -1.55 -0.23
C ALA A 22 -8.88 -1.26 0.69
N ASN A 23 -10.04 -0.96 0.11
CA ASN A 23 -11.28 -0.73 0.86
C ASN A 23 -11.79 -2.01 1.55
N ALA A 24 -11.63 -3.17 0.92
CA ALA A 24 -11.97 -4.45 1.54
C ALA A 24 -11.08 -4.74 2.78
N LEU A 25 -9.78 -4.51 2.67
CA LEU A 25 -8.85 -4.63 3.80
C LEU A 25 -9.20 -3.66 4.93
N ALA A 26 -9.63 -2.43 4.61
CA ALA A 26 -10.07 -1.47 5.61
C ALA A 26 -11.33 -1.93 6.36
N LYS A 27 -12.25 -2.63 5.69
CA LYS A 27 -13.46 -3.22 6.32
C LYS A 27 -13.15 -4.47 7.13
N LEU A 28 -12.15 -5.26 6.75
CA LEU A 28 -11.73 -6.49 7.43
C LEU A 28 -10.78 -6.23 8.60
N ALA A 29 -10.24 -5.02 8.71
CA ALA A 29 -9.23 -4.68 9.71
C ALA A 29 -9.77 -4.85 11.15
N PRO A 30 -8.98 -5.46 12.05
CA PRO A 30 -9.35 -5.53 13.46
C PRO A 30 -9.35 -4.13 14.11
N ALA A 31 -10.03 -3.98 15.23
CA ALA A 31 -10.19 -2.71 15.96
C ALA A 31 -8.84 -2.08 16.40
N THR A 32 -7.77 -2.86 16.40
CA THR A 32 -6.39 -2.40 16.69
C THR A 32 -5.76 -1.62 15.53
N LEU A 33 -6.36 -1.65 14.34
CA LEU A 33 -5.90 -0.91 13.17
C LEU A 33 -6.95 0.09 12.68
N LYS A 34 -6.54 1.31 12.41
CA LYS A 34 -7.33 2.32 11.69
C LYS A 34 -6.66 2.58 10.34
N LEU A 35 -7.31 2.16 9.25
CA LEU A 35 -6.79 2.25 7.89
C LEU A 35 -7.29 3.54 7.21
N ASP A 36 -6.36 4.39 6.77
CA ASP A 36 -6.60 5.57 5.91
C ASP A 36 -6.19 5.24 4.48
N VAL A 37 -7.18 5.02 3.60
CA VAL A 37 -6.93 4.67 2.19
C VAL A 37 -6.64 5.93 1.40
N VAL A 38 -5.44 6.00 0.83
CA VAL A 38 -4.92 7.13 0.06
C VAL A 38 -4.82 6.77 -1.42
N THR A 39 -5.41 7.61 -2.26
CA THR A 39 -5.22 7.58 -3.72
C THR A 39 -4.06 8.50 -4.13
N LEU A 40 -3.50 8.27 -5.31
CA LEU A 40 -2.29 8.95 -5.77
C LEU A 40 -2.56 9.99 -6.88
N ASN A 41 -3.83 10.36 -7.09
CA ASN A 41 -4.25 11.23 -8.18
C ASN A 41 -3.67 12.64 -8.12
N ASP A 42 -3.44 13.15 -6.91
CA ASP A 42 -3.07 14.54 -6.68
C ASP A 42 -1.59 14.72 -6.32
N ILE A 43 -0.77 13.66 -6.47
CA ILE A 43 0.67 13.74 -6.19
C ILE A 43 1.42 14.09 -7.48
N SER A 44 1.95 15.29 -7.56
CA SER A 44 2.78 15.75 -8.67
C SER A 44 4.08 14.94 -8.79
N PHE A 45 4.65 14.89 -10.01
CA PHE A 45 5.86 14.10 -10.24
C PHE A 45 7.05 14.64 -9.46
N PHE A 46 7.79 13.71 -8.88
CA PHE A 46 9.04 14.01 -8.20
C PHE A 46 10.05 14.65 -9.16
N ASN A 47 10.60 15.78 -8.73
CA ASN A 47 11.73 16.44 -9.35
C ASN A 47 12.66 16.95 -8.25
N GLN A 48 13.91 16.55 -8.28
CA GLN A 48 14.89 16.91 -7.26
C GLN A 48 15.09 18.43 -7.13
N ASP A 49 14.91 19.21 -8.19
CA ASP A 49 15.04 20.67 -8.19
C ASP A 49 13.99 21.34 -7.26
N LEU A 50 12.87 20.65 -6.99
CA LEU A 50 11.81 21.14 -6.11
C LEU A 50 12.06 20.82 -4.64
N GLU A 51 13.10 20.08 -4.27
CA GLU A 51 13.32 19.66 -2.88
C GLU A 51 13.60 20.83 -1.92
N ALA A 52 14.15 21.93 -2.41
CA ALA A 52 14.39 23.12 -1.60
C ALA A 52 13.08 23.86 -1.20
N ALA A 53 12.03 23.75 -2.04
CA ALA A 53 10.71 24.31 -1.81
C ALA A 53 9.65 23.31 -2.29
N PRO A 54 9.40 22.23 -1.53
CA PRO A 54 8.55 21.12 -1.96
C PRO A 54 7.10 21.57 -2.19
N PRO A 55 6.42 21.04 -3.24
CA PRO A 55 5.01 21.28 -3.48
C PRO A 55 4.14 20.87 -2.28
N ALA A 56 3.01 21.54 -2.08
CA ALA A 56 2.10 21.31 -0.96
C ALA A 56 1.55 19.86 -0.93
N ASP A 57 1.29 19.26 -2.10
CA ASP A 57 0.85 17.87 -2.23
C ASP A 57 1.90 16.87 -1.72
N TRP A 58 3.20 17.10 -1.97
CA TRP A 58 4.28 16.29 -1.40
C TRP A 58 4.34 16.41 0.12
N LEU A 59 4.22 17.63 0.63
CA LEU A 59 4.24 17.87 2.07
C LEU A 59 3.06 17.20 2.76
N ALA A 60 1.86 17.30 2.18
CA ALA A 60 0.66 16.65 2.71
C ALA A 60 0.77 15.12 2.71
N PHE A 61 1.31 14.53 1.64
CA PHE A 61 1.52 13.08 1.56
C PHE A 61 2.57 12.59 2.58
N ARG A 62 3.70 13.30 2.69
CA ARG A 62 4.76 13.01 3.67
C ARG A 62 4.24 13.10 5.11
N ASP A 63 3.46 14.14 5.43
CA ASP A 63 2.85 14.32 6.75
C ASP A 63 1.93 13.16 7.13
N LYS A 64 1.08 12.69 6.20
CA LYS A 64 0.28 11.48 6.42
C LYS A 64 1.12 10.25 6.73
N LEU A 65 2.18 10.02 5.96
CA LEU A 65 3.10 8.92 6.20
C LEU A 65 3.78 9.05 7.57
N GLN A 66 4.31 10.22 7.89
CA GLN A 66 5.02 10.47 9.15
C GLN A 66 4.14 10.21 10.38
N LYS A 67 2.87 10.60 10.34
CA LYS A 67 1.89 10.40 11.43
C LYS A 67 1.37 8.97 11.53
N SER A 68 1.66 8.10 10.57
CA SER A 68 1.20 6.71 10.61
C SER A 68 2.11 5.81 11.47
N ASN A 69 1.56 4.70 11.94
CA ASN A 69 2.26 3.63 12.65
C ASN A 69 2.75 2.52 11.70
N GLY A 70 2.34 2.53 10.44
CA GLY A 70 2.70 1.57 9.43
C GLY A 70 2.11 1.92 8.08
N VAL A 71 2.56 1.23 7.03
CA VAL A 71 2.09 1.46 5.66
C VAL A 71 1.70 0.14 5.02
N LEU A 72 0.53 0.12 4.40
CA LEU A 72 0.06 -0.99 3.59
C LEU A 72 0.03 -0.56 2.12
N ILE A 73 0.71 -1.26 1.24
CA ILE A 73 0.75 -0.96 -0.19
C ILE A 73 -0.09 -2.00 -0.93
N VAL A 74 -1.12 -1.56 -1.63
CA VAL A 74 -1.92 -2.39 -2.54
C VAL A 74 -1.57 -1.99 -3.97
N THR A 75 -1.01 -2.92 -4.76
CA THR A 75 -0.46 -2.60 -6.08
C THR A 75 -1.01 -3.49 -7.18
N PRO A 76 -1.38 -2.94 -8.35
CA PRO A 76 -1.50 -3.73 -9.57
C PRO A 76 -0.11 -3.95 -10.16
N GLU A 77 -0.02 -4.76 -11.19
CA GLU A 77 1.20 -4.99 -11.96
C GLU A 77 1.10 -4.36 -13.35
N TYR A 78 2.03 -3.46 -13.69
CA TYR A 78 2.17 -2.86 -15.01
C TYR A 78 3.54 -3.23 -15.59
N ASN A 79 3.53 -3.95 -16.71
CA ASN A 79 4.77 -4.32 -17.43
C ASN A 79 5.82 -5.00 -16.51
N ARG A 80 5.39 -5.98 -15.71
CA ARG A 80 6.25 -6.71 -14.76
C ARG A 80 6.85 -5.85 -13.64
N SER A 81 6.22 -4.72 -13.34
CA SER A 81 6.68 -3.79 -12.29
C SER A 81 5.48 -3.13 -11.60
N ILE A 82 5.78 -2.21 -10.68
CA ILE A 82 4.80 -1.33 -10.06
C ILE A 82 4.37 -0.23 -11.04
N PRO A 83 3.16 0.33 -10.91
CA PRO A 83 2.76 1.51 -11.67
C PRO A 83 3.69 2.70 -11.44
N GLY A 84 3.93 3.50 -12.50
CA GLY A 84 4.77 4.70 -12.40
C GLY A 84 4.29 5.69 -11.33
N VAL A 85 2.97 5.82 -11.14
CA VAL A 85 2.40 6.67 -10.09
C VAL A 85 2.73 6.18 -8.68
N LEU A 86 2.78 4.86 -8.47
CA LEU A 86 3.19 4.28 -7.18
C LEU A 86 4.69 4.50 -6.95
N LYS A 87 5.52 4.32 -7.98
CA LYS A 87 6.95 4.62 -7.88
C LYS A 87 7.17 6.09 -7.55
N ASN A 88 6.44 7.00 -8.20
CA ASN A 88 6.47 8.43 -7.91
C ASN A 88 6.13 8.75 -6.44
N ALA A 89 5.05 8.18 -5.92
CA ALA A 89 4.67 8.36 -4.51
C ALA A 89 5.75 7.85 -3.54
N ILE A 90 6.42 6.75 -3.88
CA ILE A 90 7.55 6.23 -3.10
C ILE A 90 8.72 7.20 -3.15
N ASP A 91 9.07 7.74 -4.32
CA ASP A 91 10.15 8.72 -4.48
C ASP A 91 9.86 10.00 -3.69
N VAL A 92 8.64 10.54 -3.77
CA VAL A 92 8.19 11.69 -2.97
C VAL A 92 8.28 11.40 -1.47
N GLY A 93 7.76 10.26 -1.01
CA GLY A 93 7.70 9.90 0.41
C GLY A 93 9.06 9.56 1.02
N SER A 94 10.03 9.12 0.21
CA SER A 94 11.38 8.77 0.66
C SER A 94 12.32 9.97 0.82
N ARG A 95 11.88 11.16 0.47
CA ARG A 95 12.69 12.39 0.51
C ARG A 95 12.28 13.33 1.65
N PRO A 96 13.17 14.27 2.08
CA PRO A 96 14.58 14.42 1.66
C PRO A 96 15.47 13.24 2.07
N TYR A 97 16.61 13.09 1.43
CA TYR A 97 17.56 12.01 1.70
C TYR A 97 17.91 11.91 3.20
N GLY A 98 17.90 10.70 3.75
CA GLY A 98 18.12 10.43 5.17
C GLY A 98 16.92 10.74 6.08
N LYS A 99 15.79 11.26 5.53
CA LYS A 99 14.57 11.59 6.30
C LYS A 99 13.32 11.01 5.62
N SER A 100 13.42 9.77 5.14
CA SER A 100 12.28 9.08 4.53
C SER A 100 11.10 9.03 5.48
N SER A 101 9.90 9.41 4.99
CA SER A 101 8.65 9.30 5.75
C SER A 101 8.20 7.85 5.97
N PHE A 102 8.84 6.90 5.29
CA PHE A 102 8.66 5.46 5.49
C PHE A 102 9.59 4.88 6.57
N LEU A 103 10.61 5.62 7.01
CA LEU A 103 11.67 5.09 7.88
C LEU A 103 11.11 4.53 9.18
N GLY A 104 11.52 3.30 9.52
CA GLY A 104 11.11 2.59 10.73
C GLY A 104 9.69 2.03 10.72
N LYS A 105 8.89 2.28 9.65
CA LYS A 105 7.51 1.82 9.59
C LYS A 105 7.40 0.38 9.10
N PRO A 106 6.59 -0.47 9.76
CA PRO A 106 6.24 -1.79 9.25
C PRO A 106 5.44 -1.65 7.94
N ILE A 107 5.84 -2.44 6.94
CA ILE A 107 5.25 -2.42 5.60
C ILE A 107 4.52 -3.72 5.33
N GLY A 108 3.25 -3.62 4.90
CA GLY A 108 2.51 -4.72 4.28
C GLY A 108 2.38 -4.50 2.78
N ILE A 109 2.38 -5.57 1.99
CA ILE A 109 2.27 -5.49 0.53
C ILE A 109 1.23 -6.50 0.03
N VAL A 110 0.30 -6.05 -0.80
CA VAL A 110 -0.72 -6.88 -1.47
C VAL A 110 -0.67 -6.61 -2.97
N GLY A 111 -0.38 -7.64 -3.75
CA GLY A 111 -0.49 -7.61 -5.20
C GLY A 111 -1.86 -8.02 -5.67
N ASN A 112 -2.33 -7.43 -6.77
CA ASN A 112 -3.57 -7.82 -7.41
C ASN A 112 -3.51 -7.65 -8.93
N SER A 113 -4.15 -8.57 -9.67
CA SER A 113 -4.24 -8.51 -11.13
C SER A 113 -5.44 -9.30 -11.62
N PRO A 114 -6.10 -8.89 -12.70
CA PRO A 114 -7.06 -9.77 -13.40
C PRO A 114 -6.36 -10.98 -14.03
N GLY A 115 -5.06 -10.92 -14.30
CA GLY A 115 -4.28 -12.02 -14.85
C GLY A 115 -3.84 -13.07 -13.82
N ALA A 116 -3.34 -14.21 -14.30
CA ALA A 116 -3.02 -15.38 -13.49
C ALA A 116 -1.92 -15.17 -12.44
N LEU A 117 -1.00 -14.22 -12.65
CA LEU A 117 0.15 -14.00 -11.76
C LEU A 117 -0.15 -13.13 -10.53
N GLY A 118 -1.37 -12.54 -10.43
CA GLY A 118 -1.81 -11.83 -9.23
C GLY A 118 -0.96 -10.62 -8.81
N GLY A 119 -0.07 -10.12 -9.66
CA GLY A 119 0.79 -8.99 -9.34
C GLY A 119 2.12 -9.37 -8.67
N VAL A 120 2.57 -10.61 -8.83
CA VAL A 120 3.79 -11.14 -8.17
C VAL A 120 5.04 -10.30 -8.47
N ALA A 121 5.25 -9.88 -9.74
CA ALA A 121 6.44 -9.12 -10.10
C ALA A 121 6.44 -7.72 -9.46
N ALA A 122 5.28 -7.07 -9.36
CA ALA A 122 5.15 -5.79 -8.68
C ALA A 122 5.43 -5.92 -7.16
N VAL A 123 4.92 -6.97 -6.51
CA VAL A 123 5.22 -7.24 -5.09
C VAL A 123 6.70 -7.47 -4.87
N LYS A 124 7.34 -8.31 -5.69
CA LYS A 124 8.79 -8.58 -5.59
C LYS A 124 9.61 -7.31 -5.85
N HIS A 125 9.16 -6.45 -6.75
CA HIS A 125 9.81 -5.16 -6.97
C HIS A 125 9.71 -4.25 -5.73
N LEU A 126 8.55 -4.19 -5.06
CA LEU A 126 8.40 -3.46 -3.79
C LEU A 126 9.26 -4.07 -2.67
N GLN A 127 9.35 -5.39 -2.59
CA GLN A 127 10.24 -6.08 -1.63
C GLN A 127 11.71 -5.75 -1.85
N ASN A 128 12.11 -5.37 -3.08
CA ASN A 128 13.45 -4.89 -3.37
C ASN A 128 13.64 -3.39 -3.05
N ILE A 129 12.61 -2.56 -3.25
CA ILE A 129 12.68 -1.10 -3.02
C ILE A 129 12.63 -0.76 -1.52
N MET A 130 11.63 -1.29 -0.82
CA MET A 130 11.26 -0.81 0.51
C MET A 130 12.34 -1.01 1.59
N PRO A 131 13.13 -2.09 1.60
CA PRO A 131 14.19 -2.26 2.61
C PRO A 131 15.23 -1.13 2.63
N GLY A 132 15.44 -0.46 1.48
CA GLY A 132 16.38 0.65 1.37
C GLY A 132 15.88 1.99 1.93
N ILE A 133 14.58 2.14 2.14
CA ILE A 133 13.95 3.43 2.48
C ILE A 133 12.94 3.37 3.62
N ALA A 134 12.59 2.17 4.09
CA ALA A 134 11.54 1.95 5.07
C ALA A 134 12.00 1.14 6.29
N GLY A 135 11.04 0.61 7.00
CA GLY A 135 11.22 -0.38 8.06
C GLY A 135 11.04 -1.81 7.54
N PRO A 136 10.82 -2.75 8.44
CA PRO A 136 10.66 -4.16 8.11
C PRO A 136 9.39 -4.40 7.29
N ILE A 137 9.47 -5.40 6.38
CA ILE A 137 8.34 -5.83 5.57
C ILE A 137 7.74 -7.10 6.19
N LEU A 138 6.40 -7.21 6.21
CA LEU A 138 5.72 -8.46 6.54
C LEU A 138 6.07 -9.53 5.49
N GLY A 139 6.85 -10.53 5.90
CA GLY A 139 7.32 -11.57 4.98
C GLY A 139 6.27 -12.62 4.63
N GLN A 140 5.33 -12.89 5.55
CA GLN A 140 4.27 -13.87 5.35
C GLN A 140 2.98 -13.45 6.07
N PRO A 141 1.78 -13.72 5.48
CA PRO A 141 1.59 -14.32 4.15
C PRO A 141 1.89 -13.35 3.01
N GLU A 142 2.48 -13.82 1.91
CA GLU A 142 2.56 -13.07 0.65
C GLU A 142 1.23 -13.16 -0.09
N ILE A 143 0.73 -12.03 -0.58
CA ILE A 143 -0.59 -11.97 -1.25
C ILE A 143 -0.45 -11.58 -2.71
N TYR A 144 -0.94 -12.46 -3.58
CA TYR A 144 -1.00 -12.31 -5.04
C TYR A 144 -2.41 -12.65 -5.51
N LEU A 145 -3.31 -11.67 -5.55
CA LEU A 145 -4.71 -11.87 -5.93
C LEU A 145 -4.85 -11.94 -7.45
N ASN A 146 -4.94 -13.15 -7.99
CA ASN A 146 -5.28 -13.37 -9.39
C ASN A 146 -6.80 -13.32 -9.60
N GLY A 147 -7.24 -13.10 -10.84
CA GLY A 147 -8.66 -13.05 -11.18
C GLY A 147 -9.46 -12.08 -10.30
N VAL A 148 -8.84 -11.02 -9.85
CA VAL A 148 -9.40 -10.10 -8.85
C VAL A 148 -10.71 -9.45 -9.32
N GLY A 149 -10.95 -9.38 -10.65
CA GLY A 149 -12.18 -8.83 -11.22
C GLY A 149 -13.45 -9.52 -10.72
N ASP A 150 -13.40 -10.85 -10.57
CA ASP A 150 -14.55 -11.68 -10.18
C ASP A 150 -14.78 -11.72 -8.66
N ALA A 151 -13.95 -11.02 -7.88
CA ALA A 151 -14.05 -11.03 -6.43
C ALA A 151 -15.02 -9.98 -5.86
N PHE A 152 -15.46 -9.05 -6.71
CA PHE A 152 -16.27 -7.90 -6.29
C PHE A 152 -17.56 -7.80 -7.12
N ASP A 153 -18.64 -7.38 -6.47
CA ASP A 153 -19.88 -7.01 -7.15
C ASP A 153 -19.79 -5.61 -7.80
N ASP A 154 -20.88 -5.22 -8.49
CA ASP A 154 -20.99 -3.92 -9.17
C ASP A 154 -20.92 -2.73 -8.19
N LYS A 155 -21.20 -2.95 -6.91
CA LYS A 155 -21.08 -1.95 -5.84
C LYS A 155 -19.68 -1.92 -5.21
N GLY A 156 -18.75 -2.75 -5.71
CA GLY A 156 -17.40 -2.86 -5.20
C GLY A 156 -17.30 -3.59 -3.84
N GLN A 157 -18.33 -4.37 -3.46
CA GLN A 157 -18.28 -5.18 -2.27
C GLN A 157 -17.58 -6.52 -2.57
N LEU A 158 -16.72 -6.96 -1.66
CA LEU A 158 -16.06 -8.26 -1.75
C LEU A 158 -17.09 -9.37 -1.51
N THR A 159 -17.32 -10.22 -2.50
CA THR A 159 -18.31 -11.29 -2.48
C THR A 159 -17.72 -12.69 -2.50
N LYS A 160 -16.45 -12.82 -2.94
CA LYS A 160 -15.79 -14.12 -3.10
C LYS A 160 -15.16 -14.57 -1.79
N GLU A 161 -15.79 -15.53 -1.12
CA GLU A 161 -15.36 -16.04 0.20
C GLU A 161 -13.87 -16.46 0.27
N PRO A 162 -13.30 -17.21 -0.71
CA PRO A 162 -11.88 -17.55 -0.66
C PRO A 162 -10.96 -16.33 -0.63
N VAL A 163 -11.29 -15.26 -1.38
CA VAL A 163 -10.52 -14.02 -1.40
C VAL A 163 -10.67 -13.29 -0.06
N GLN A 164 -11.88 -13.28 0.52
CA GLN A 164 -12.11 -12.69 1.83
C GLN A 164 -11.27 -13.38 2.91
N LYS A 165 -11.22 -14.73 2.92
CA LYS A 165 -10.38 -15.49 3.87
C LYS A 165 -8.91 -15.14 3.77
N VAL A 166 -8.38 -15.06 2.55
CA VAL A 166 -6.97 -14.70 2.31
C VAL A 166 -6.67 -13.28 2.78
N LEU A 167 -7.55 -12.32 2.48
CA LEU A 167 -7.38 -10.93 2.93
C LEU A 167 -7.52 -10.80 4.46
N GLN A 168 -8.42 -11.57 5.09
CA GLN A 168 -8.56 -11.61 6.55
C GLN A 168 -7.29 -12.12 7.22
N GLN A 169 -6.76 -13.26 6.74
CA GLN A 169 -5.50 -13.81 7.27
C GLN A 169 -4.33 -12.82 7.13
N PHE A 170 -4.26 -12.12 6.01
CA PHE A 170 -3.23 -11.11 5.79
C PHE A 170 -3.36 -9.94 6.76
N ILE A 171 -4.56 -9.35 6.88
CA ILE A 171 -4.73 -8.16 7.72
C ILE A 171 -4.54 -8.47 9.21
N ASP A 172 -4.91 -9.67 9.66
CA ASP A 172 -4.67 -10.13 11.02
C ASP A 172 -3.16 -10.31 11.30
N ALA A 173 -2.43 -10.92 10.35
CA ALA A 173 -0.98 -11.05 10.44
C ALA A 173 -0.28 -9.68 10.41
N PHE A 174 -0.76 -8.77 9.55
CA PHE A 174 -0.23 -7.41 9.49
C PHE A 174 -0.50 -6.63 10.78
N ALA A 175 -1.66 -6.79 11.40
CA ALA A 175 -1.99 -6.17 12.68
C ALA A 175 -1.03 -6.63 13.79
N ALA A 176 -0.81 -7.93 13.90
CA ALA A 176 0.16 -8.49 14.86
C ALA A 176 1.60 -8.00 14.59
N PHE A 177 1.97 -7.89 13.31
CA PHE A 177 3.27 -7.37 12.90
C PHE A 177 3.44 -5.89 13.27
N VAL A 178 2.45 -5.05 12.98
CA VAL A 178 2.45 -3.62 13.36
C VAL A 178 2.56 -3.46 14.88
N GLU A 179 1.80 -4.21 15.65
CA GLU A 179 1.86 -4.16 17.11
C GLU A 179 3.25 -4.52 17.64
N LYS A 180 3.90 -5.54 17.05
CA LYS A 180 5.25 -5.97 17.44
C LYS A 180 6.30 -4.89 17.13
N GLN A 181 6.16 -4.19 16.01
CA GLN A 181 7.15 -3.18 15.56
C GLN A 181 6.97 -1.81 16.23
N ASN A 182 5.84 -1.56 16.89
CA ASN A 182 5.56 -0.30 17.59
C ASN A 182 5.67 -0.42 19.13
N LYS A 183 6.20 -1.54 19.63
CA LYS A 183 6.59 -1.71 21.05
C LYS A 183 7.96 -1.15 21.30
#